data_63e8ca69c9283ed5cd88cf7563a3206f
#
_entry.id   63e8ca69c9283ed5cd88cf7563a3206f
#
_cell.length_a   1.000
_cell.length_b   1.000
_cell.length_c   1.000
_cell.angle_alpha   90.00
_cell.angle_beta   90.00
_cell.angle_gamma   90.00
#
_symmetry.space_group_name_H-M   'P 1'
#
loop_
_entity.id
_entity.type
_entity.pdbx_description
1 polymer ?
#
loop_
_entity_poly.entity_id
_entity_poly.type
_entity_poly.pdbx_seq_one_letter_code
_entity_poly.pdbx_strand_id
1 'polypeptide(L)'
;NNEQYKKSNNNANMEQPFNLVSNATLKKNVADYTLIVIGAFLQALSYSLFLAPYKIVPGGVYGISIVLHHVTQGLFSFMPEGLPMGATALCFNVPLLLLAMKKLGLASGPKTIVTFVLISIFTDSFSYLFANQPLVENDSFIACFYGGAILGLGVTCVFRAQSTSAGTDVLARVIALNSNLKVSNMIIVIDSTVVMLGLLVFQDWAVPLYSWFAIFVFGKVVEMFQTENPNRAVFIVSQKTQEVKELIVGKMGMRGTFLHGRGMYEGKEKEIIFTRSEERRVGK
;
A
#
# COMPACT_ATOMS: atom_id res chain seq x y z
N ASN A 1 45.33 -38.92 7.57
CA ASN A 1 45.16 -37.94 6.45
C ASN A 1 43.76 -37.83 5.89
N ASN A 2 42.88 -38.83 6.11
CA ASN A 2 41.49 -38.78 5.58
C ASN A 2 40.45 -38.05 6.44
N GLU A 3 40.71 -37.88 7.73
CA GLU A 3 39.78 -37.17 8.62
C GLU A 3 39.92 -35.62 8.56
N GLN A 4 41.09 -35.10 8.26
CA GLN A 4 41.30 -33.67 8.05
C GLN A 4 40.66 -33.16 6.75
N TYR A 5 40.67 -33.98 5.69
CA TYR A 5 40.01 -33.65 4.42
C TYR A 5 38.47 -33.65 4.53
N LYS A 6 37.88 -34.52 5.36
CA LYS A 6 36.44 -34.52 5.62
C LYS A 6 35.94 -33.33 6.45
N LYS A 7 36.77 -32.87 7.41
CA LYS A 7 36.44 -31.67 8.22
C LYS A 7 36.56 -30.37 7.44
N SER A 8 37.51 -30.27 6.49
CA SER A 8 37.68 -29.10 5.63
C SER A 8 36.52 -28.95 4.62
N ASN A 9 36.03 -30.05 4.04
CA ASN A 9 34.91 -29.99 3.10
C ASN A 9 33.53 -29.76 3.75
N ASN A 10 33.36 -30.17 5.00
CA ASN A 10 32.09 -29.87 5.73
C ASN A 10 31.98 -28.39 6.16
N ASN A 11 33.09 -27.71 6.44
CA ASN A 11 33.05 -26.29 6.80
C ASN A 11 32.86 -25.37 5.57
N ALA A 12 33.40 -25.73 4.41
CA ALA A 12 33.23 -24.97 3.17
C ALA A 12 31.78 -25.01 2.63
N ASN A 13 31.04 -26.10 2.89
CA ASN A 13 29.66 -26.26 2.44
C ASN A 13 28.61 -25.65 3.37
N MET A 14 28.96 -25.28 4.60
CA MET A 14 28.03 -24.62 5.55
C MET A 14 28.06 -23.08 5.50
N GLU A 15 29.12 -22.48 4.99
CA GLU A 15 29.22 -21.01 4.90
C GLU A 15 28.56 -20.42 3.64
N GLN A 16 28.45 -21.18 2.56
CA GLN A 16 27.88 -20.67 1.29
C GLN A 16 26.37 -20.36 1.34
N PRO A 17 25.49 -21.15 1.97
CA PRO A 17 24.05 -20.81 1.98
C PRO A 17 23.71 -19.61 2.84
N PHE A 18 24.48 -19.33 3.92
CA PHE A 18 24.23 -18.22 4.82
C PHE A 18 24.56 -16.85 4.18
N ASN A 19 25.66 -16.76 3.45
CA ASN A 19 26.06 -15.55 2.72
C ASN A 19 25.14 -15.21 1.55
N LEU A 20 24.61 -16.19 0.84
CA LEU A 20 23.66 -15.99 -0.27
C LEU A 20 22.31 -15.50 0.24
N VAL A 21 21.82 -16.02 1.35
CA VAL A 21 20.57 -15.58 1.99
C VAL A 21 20.71 -14.15 2.53
N SER A 22 21.85 -13.81 3.16
CA SER A 22 22.13 -12.47 3.66
C SER A 22 22.15 -11.43 2.53
N ASN A 23 22.84 -11.72 1.42
CA ASN A 23 22.94 -10.82 0.27
C ASN A 23 21.59 -10.63 -0.45
N ALA A 24 20.76 -11.67 -0.56
CA ALA A 24 19.43 -11.58 -1.15
C ALA A 24 18.49 -10.73 -0.29
N THR A 25 18.58 -10.85 1.03
CA THR A 25 17.79 -10.05 1.98
C THR A 25 18.21 -8.58 1.96
N LEU A 26 19.52 -8.30 1.92
CA LEU A 26 20.04 -6.94 1.78
C LEU A 26 19.58 -6.29 0.47
N LYS A 27 19.70 -6.99 -0.66
CA LYS A 27 19.27 -6.49 -1.98
C LYS A 27 17.76 -6.20 -2.00
N LYS A 28 16.95 -7.04 -1.36
CA LYS A 28 15.51 -6.82 -1.23
C LYS A 28 15.21 -5.58 -0.39
N ASN A 29 15.87 -5.43 0.75
CA ASN A 29 15.68 -4.26 1.62
C ASN A 29 16.05 -2.95 0.91
N VAL A 30 17.18 -2.92 0.19
CA VAL A 30 17.58 -1.74 -0.60
C VAL A 30 16.53 -1.40 -1.66
N ALA A 31 16.03 -2.39 -2.39
CA ALA A 31 14.97 -2.17 -3.38
C ALA A 31 13.67 -1.64 -2.74
N ASP A 32 13.28 -2.17 -1.57
CA ASP A 32 12.09 -1.72 -0.85
C ASP A 32 12.23 -0.25 -0.39
N TYR A 33 13.38 0.14 0.18
CA TYR A 33 13.63 1.53 0.58
C TYR A 33 13.71 2.48 -0.62
N THR A 34 14.28 2.04 -1.75
CA THR A 34 14.27 2.83 -2.99
C THR A 34 12.83 3.09 -3.47
N LEU A 35 11.98 2.07 -3.44
CA LEU A 35 10.56 2.22 -3.78
C LEU A 35 9.83 3.16 -2.80
N ILE A 36 10.17 3.11 -1.52
CA ILE A 36 9.62 4.04 -0.51
C ILE A 36 10.00 5.48 -0.83
N VAL A 37 11.26 5.75 -1.15
CA VAL A 37 11.72 7.11 -1.49
C VAL A 37 11.02 7.64 -2.74
N ILE A 38 10.98 6.83 -3.82
CA ILE A 38 10.28 7.20 -5.06
C ILE A 38 8.79 7.42 -4.79
N GLY A 39 8.15 6.52 -4.05
CA GLY A 39 6.73 6.61 -3.72
C GLY A 39 6.41 7.83 -2.85
N ALA A 40 7.26 8.14 -1.87
CA ALA A 40 7.11 9.33 -1.02
C ALA A 40 7.28 10.61 -1.83
N PHE A 41 8.26 10.67 -2.74
CA PHE A 41 8.48 11.78 -3.64
C PHE A 41 7.26 12.05 -4.55
N LEU A 42 6.72 11.01 -5.19
CA LEU A 42 5.56 11.13 -6.06
C LEU A 42 4.31 11.58 -5.29
N GLN A 43 4.07 11.02 -4.10
CA GLN A 43 2.95 11.44 -3.26
C GLN A 43 3.07 12.90 -2.84
N ALA A 44 4.24 13.32 -2.38
CA ALA A 44 4.49 14.69 -1.97
C ALA A 44 4.32 15.68 -3.13
N LEU A 45 4.81 15.32 -4.32
CA LEU A 45 4.64 16.11 -5.53
C LEU A 45 3.16 16.28 -5.89
N SER A 46 2.38 15.20 -5.80
CA SER A 46 0.94 15.25 -6.02
C SER A 46 0.24 16.18 -5.03
N TYR A 47 0.51 16.02 -3.73
CA TYR A 47 -0.13 16.83 -2.70
C TYR A 47 0.19 18.33 -2.84
N SER A 48 1.47 18.68 -3.03
CA SER A 48 1.91 20.08 -2.99
C SER A 48 1.63 20.84 -4.27
N LEU A 49 1.77 20.21 -5.45
CA LEU A 49 1.73 20.93 -6.73
C LEU A 49 0.41 20.77 -7.49
N PHE A 50 -0.35 19.71 -7.23
CA PHE A 50 -1.60 19.44 -7.95
C PHE A 50 -2.84 19.57 -7.08
N LEU A 51 -2.84 19.01 -5.87
CA LEU A 51 -4.06 18.91 -5.08
C LEU A 51 -4.26 20.10 -4.15
N ALA A 52 -3.25 20.46 -3.34
CA ALA A 52 -3.38 21.53 -2.35
C ALA A 52 -3.70 22.90 -2.95
N PRO A 53 -3.05 23.37 -4.04
CA PRO A 53 -3.35 24.69 -4.59
C PRO A 53 -4.80 24.86 -5.04
N TYR A 54 -5.44 23.77 -5.46
CA TYR A 54 -6.84 23.75 -5.89
C TYR A 54 -7.82 23.36 -4.79
N LYS A 55 -7.38 23.25 -3.53
CA LYS A 55 -8.22 22.82 -2.38
C LYS A 55 -8.83 21.43 -2.58
N ILE A 56 -8.22 20.60 -3.44
CA ILE A 56 -8.67 19.24 -3.70
C ILE A 56 -8.24 18.36 -2.53
N VAL A 57 -9.22 17.70 -1.90
CA VAL A 57 -9.05 16.91 -0.70
C VAL A 57 -9.05 15.42 -1.08
N PRO A 58 -7.89 14.76 -1.21
CA PRO A 58 -7.82 13.37 -1.67
C PRO A 58 -8.28 12.33 -0.62
N GLY A 59 -8.89 12.79 0.48
CA GLY A 59 -9.18 11.94 1.62
C GLY A 59 -7.96 11.75 2.53
N GLY A 60 -8.07 10.86 3.50
CA GLY A 60 -6.94 10.52 4.35
C GLY A 60 -6.47 11.63 5.29
N VAL A 61 -5.35 11.38 5.95
CA VAL A 61 -4.71 12.35 6.84
C VAL A 61 -4.20 13.55 6.07
N TYR A 62 -3.67 13.35 4.86
CA TYR A 62 -3.22 14.46 4.01
C TYR A 62 -4.38 15.35 3.54
N GLY A 63 -5.57 14.76 3.32
CA GLY A 63 -6.78 15.55 3.07
C GLY A 63 -7.12 16.48 4.22
N ILE A 64 -7.08 15.99 5.47
CA ILE A 64 -7.26 16.81 6.67
C ILE A 64 -6.17 17.90 6.74
N SER A 65 -4.93 17.55 6.43
CA SER A 65 -3.80 18.50 6.46
C SER A 65 -3.96 19.62 5.45
N ILE A 66 -4.46 19.35 4.24
CA ILE A 66 -4.77 20.37 3.22
C ILE A 66 -5.88 21.31 3.71
N VAL A 67 -6.94 20.76 4.31
CA VAL A 67 -8.02 21.60 4.89
C VAL A 67 -7.47 22.49 5.99
N LEU A 68 -6.69 21.94 6.92
CA LEU A 68 -6.10 22.73 8.02
C LEU A 68 -5.10 23.77 7.52
N HIS A 69 -4.29 23.46 6.51
CA HIS A 69 -3.39 24.42 5.89
C HIS A 69 -4.14 25.66 5.40
N HIS A 70 -5.21 25.47 4.64
CA HIS A 70 -6.01 26.58 4.13
C HIS A 70 -6.78 27.35 5.21
N VAL A 71 -7.33 26.67 6.23
CA VAL A 71 -8.04 27.32 7.35
C VAL A 71 -7.10 28.21 8.16
N THR A 72 -5.84 27.80 8.27
CA THR A 72 -4.85 28.49 9.11
C THR A 72 -4.09 29.59 8.36
N GLN A 73 -4.30 29.75 7.04
CA GLN A 73 -3.72 30.83 6.27
C GLN A 73 -4.11 32.20 6.84
N GLY A 74 -3.11 33.03 7.13
CA GLY A 74 -3.32 34.38 7.71
C GLY A 74 -3.74 34.39 9.18
N LEU A 75 -3.96 33.24 9.84
CA LEU A 75 -4.36 33.20 11.24
C LEU A 75 -3.19 33.46 12.19
N PHE A 76 -2.00 33.04 11.81
CA PHE A 76 -0.78 33.15 12.61
C PHE A 76 0.22 34.12 11.98
N SER A 77 0.63 35.15 12.69
CA SER A 77 1.61 36.15 12.20
C SER A 77 2.99 35.54 11.89
N PHE A 78 3.36 34.43 12.52
CA PHE A 78 4.63 33.74 12.31
C PHE A 78 4.57 32.68 11.21
N MET A 79 3.36 32.32 10.72
CA MET A 79 3.11 31.38 9.61
C MET A 79 1.99 31.94 8.71
N PRO A 80 2.24 32.96 7.91
CA PRO A 80 1.21 33.60 7.09
C PRO A 80 0.65 32.67 6.01
N GLU A 81 1.44 31.69 5.56
CA GLU A 81 1.03 30.69 4.57
C GLU A 81 0.16 29.56 5.14
N GLY A 82 -0.05 29.52 6.47
CA GLY A 82 -0.77 28.46 7.16
C GLY A 82 0.15 27.36 7.69
N LEU A 83 -0.44 26.37 8.38
CA LEU A 83 0.29 25.26 8.95
C LEU A 83 0.91 24.39 7.83
N PRO A 84 2.19 23.95 7.95
CA PRO A 84 2.81 23.06 6.98
C PRO A 84 2.04 21.74 6.87
N MET A 85 1.71 21.32 5.64
CA MET A 85 0.87 20.14 5.39
C MET A 85 1.55 18.85 5.85
N GLY A 86 2.85 18.72 5.61
CA GLY A 86 3.61 17.53 6.00
C GLY A 86 3.74 17.43 7.52
N ALA A 87 4.07 18.53 8.23
CA ALA A 87 4.16 18.54 9.69
C ALA A 87 2.81 18.21 10.32
N THR A 88 1.72 18.78 9.80
CA THR A 88 0.36 18.50 10.27
C THR A 88 0.00 17.02 10.05
N ALA A 89 0.27 16.46 8.86
CA ALA A 89 0.06 15.06 8.58
C ALA A 89 0.88 14.15 9.53
N LEU A 90 2.11 14.54 9.84
CA LEU A 90 2.98 13.79 10.75
C LEU A 90 2.37 13.75 12.16
N CYS A 91 1.85 14.88 12.65
CA CYS A 91 1.19 14.95 13.96
C CYS A 91 -0.01 14.00 14.07
N PHE A 92 -0.79 13.84 13.00
CA PHE A 92 -1.92 12.89 12.98
C PHE A 92 -1.47 11.46 12.76
N ASN A 93 -0.45 11.22 11.93
CA ASN A 93 0.04 9.87 11.61
C ASN A 93 0.74 9.19 12.79
N VAL A 94 1.43 9.95 13.66
CA VAL A 94 2.12 9.37 14.84
C VAL A 94 1.14 8.65 15.77
N PRO A 95 0.05 9.26 16.28
CA PRO A 95 -0.91 8.56 17.13
C PRO A 95 -1.62 7.42 16.40
N LEU A 96 -1.93 7.57 15.10
CA LEU A 96 -2.52 6.49 14.30
C LEU A 96 -1.59 5.29 14.17
N LEU A 97 -0.30 5.54 13.96
CA LEU A 97 0.70 4.47 13.93
C LEU A 97 0.82 3.75 15.28
N LEU A 98 0.87 4.49 16.38
CA LEU A 98 0.91 3.90 17.72
C LEU A 98 -0.31 3.00 17.98
N LEU A 99 -1.48 3.42 17.53
CA LEU A 99 -2.72 2.66 17.59
C LEU A 99 -2.65 1.40 16.71
N ALA A 100 -2.07 1.50 15.51
CA ALA A 100 -1.82 0.38 14.62
C ALA A 100 -0.88 -0.65 15.23
N MET A 101 0.25 -0.20 15.75
CA MET A 101 1.25 -1.07 16.39
C MET A 101 0.63 -1.86 17.55
N LYS A 102 -0.23 -1.22 18.34
CA LYS A 102 -0.91 -1.85 19.47
C LYS A 102 -1.96 -2.89 19.04
N LYS A 103 -2.66 -2.68 17.92
CA LYS A 103 -3.81 -3.50 17.47
C LYS A 103 -3.46 -4.50 16.38
N LEU A 104 -2.57 -4.13 15.45
CA LEU A 104 -2.24 -4.90 14.24
C LEU A 104 -0.85 -5.58 14.29
N GLY A 105 0.00 -5.19 15.26
CA GLY A 105 1.35 -5.72 15.39
C GLY A 105 2.43 -4.94 14.63
N LEU A 106 3.70 -5.26 14.92
CA LEU A 106 4.89 -4.48 14.54
C LEU A 106 5.49 -4.80 13.15
N ALA A 107 4.94 -5.76 12.40
CA ALA A 107 5.62 -6.35 11.25
C ALA A 107 6.04 -5.34 10.13
N SER A 108 5.30 -4.25 9.96
CA SER A 108 5.59 -3.22 8.94
C SER A 108 5.99 -1.86 9.54
N GLY A 109 6.15 -1.77 10.86
CA GLY A 109 6.34 -0.52 11.59
C GLY A 109 7.49 0.35 11.09
N PRO A 110 8.75 -0.14 10.99
CA PRO A 110 9.89 0.68 10.62
C PRO A 110 9.79 1.28 9.21
N LYS A 111 9.35 0.49 8.22
CA LYS A 111 9.18 0.96 6.84
C LYS A 111 8.08 2.03 6.75
N THR A 112 6.99 1.83 7.47
CA THR A 112 5.89 2.78 7.53
C THR A 112 6.31 4.11 8.16
N ILE A 113 7.11 4.07 9.24
CA ILE A 113 7.66 5.29 9.86
C ILE A 113 8.51 6.07 8.85
N VAL A 114 9.44 5.40 8.18
CA VAL A 114 10.29 6.02 7.15
C VAL A 114 9.43 6.62 6.03
N THR A 115 8.41 5.91 5.60
CA THR A 115 7.53 6.35 4.50
C THR A 115 6.81 7.65 4.85
N PHE A 116 6.07 7.71 5.97
CA PHE A 116 5.30 8.92 6.25
C PHE A 116 6.18 10.11 6.66
N VAL A 117 7.34 9.87 7.28
CA VAL A 117 8.31 10.92 7.55
C VAL A 117 8.87 11.51 6.25
N LEU A 118 9.24 10.66 5.28
CA LEU A 118 9.72 11.12 3.98
C LEU A 118 8.63 11.87 3.20
N ILE A 119 7.38 11.37 3.19
CA ILE A 119 6.29 12.08 2.53
C ILE A 119 6.11 13.47 3.15
N SER A 120 6.13 13.56 4.48
CA SER A 120 5.97 14.84 5.19
C SER A 120 7.08 15.83 4.86
N ILE A 121 8.34 15.38 4.91
CA ILE A 121 9.50 16.23 4.59
C ILE A 121 9.43 16.72 3.13
N PHE A 122 9.16 15.81 2.18
CA PHE A 122 9.07 16.19 0.77
C PHE A 122 7.88 17.13 0.50
N THR A 123 6.72 16.88 1.14
CA THR A 123 5.53 17.74 0.98
C THR A 123 5.81 19.16 1.45
N ASP A 124 6.38 19.33 2.63
CA ASP A 124 6.70 20.66 3.15
C ASP A 124 7.83 21.33 2.35
N SER A 125 8.83 20.54 1.90
CA SER A 125 9.90 21.05 1.04
C SER A 125 9.36 21.58 -0.30
N PHE A 126 8.45 20.84 -0.95
CA PHE A 126 7.84 21.27 -2.20
C PHE A 126 6.92 22.48 -2.00
N SER A 127 6.12 22.50 -0.94
CA SER A 127 5.28 23.64 -0.61
C SER A 127 6.11 24.91 -0.42
N TYR A 128 7.26 24.80 0.24
CA TYR A 128 8.18 25.93 0.42
C TYR A 128 8.87 26.35 -0.88
N LEU A 129 9.38 25.38 -1.67
CA LEU A 129 10.12 25.65 -2.92
C LEU A 129 9.23 26.29 -3.99
N PHE A 130 7.99 25.86 -4.10
CA PHE A 130 7.05 26.31 -5.13
C PHE A 130 6.05 27.34 -4.60
N ALA A 131 6.21 27.82 -3.36
CA ALA A 131 5.34 28.82 -2.71
C ALA A 131 3.84 28.47 -2.85
N ASN A 132 3.49 27.19 -2.75
CA ASN A 132 2.13 26.66 -2.94
C ASN A 132 1.47 27.03 -4.29
N GLN A 133 2.27 27.39 -5.30
CA GLN A 133 1.74 27.70 -6.63
C GLN A 133 1.40 26.41 -7.39
N PRO A 134 0.26 26.37 -8.11
CA PRO A 134 -0.11 25.23 -8.91
C PRO A 134 0.86 25.04 -10.09
N LEU A 135 1.20 23.79 -10.38
CA LEU A 135 2.00 23.47 -11.58
C LEU A 135 1.20 23.70 -12.88
N VAL A 136 -0.12 23.54 -12.82
CA VAL A 136 -1.04 23.78 -13.95
C VAL A 136 -1.91 24.96 -13.58
N GLU A 137 -1.79 26.06 -14.29
CA GLU A 137 -2.60 27.24 -14.02
C GLU A 137 -4.01 27.11 -14.60
N ASN A 138 -5.01 27.53 -13.82
CA ASN A 138 -6.41 27.69 -14.25
C ASN A 138 -7.16 26.42 -14.70
N ASP A 139 -6.67 25.21 -14.44
CA ASP A 139 -7.37 23.99 -14.80
C ASP A 139 -7.41 22.97 -13.64
N SER A 140 -8.45 23.09 -12.84
CA SER A 140 -8.69 22.17 -11.70
C SER A 140 -8.93 20.72 -12.15
N PHE A 141 -9.47 20.51 -13.36
CA PHE A 141 -9.72 19.16 -13.87
C PHE A 141 -8.43 18.43 -14.20
N ILE A 142 -7.52 19.11 -14.90
CA ILE A 142 -6.18 18.58 -15.20
C ILE A 142 -5.43 18.31 -13.89
N ALA A 143 -5.49 19.22 -12.94
CA ALA A 143 -4.87 19.05 -11.62
C ALA A 143 -5.41 17.82 -10.88
N CYS A 144 -6.73 17.58 -10.89
CA CYS A 144 -7.34 16.37 -10.31
C CYS A 144 -6.85 15.09 -10.97
N PHE A 145 -6.84 15.08 -12.31
CA PHE A 145 -6.49 13.89 -13.08
C PHE A 145 -5.03 13.50 -12.86
N TYR A 146 -4.11 14.43 -13.11
CA TYR A 146 -2.68 14.15 -12.93
C TYR A 146 -2.29 14.02 -11.47
N GLY A 147 -2.88 14.83 -10.57
CA GLY A 147 -2.68 14.70 -9.14
C GLY A 147 -3.10 13.33 -8.63
N GLY A 148 -4.31 12.88 -8.97
CA GLY A 148 -4.81 11.54 -8.62
C GLY A 148 -3.95 10.42 -9.21
N ALA A 149 -3.52 10.55 -10.47
CA ALA A 149 -2.69 9.55 -11.14
C ALA A 149 -1.30 9.42 -10.51
N ILE A 150 -0.62 10.54 -10.26
CA ILE A 150 0.71 10.58 -9.63
C ILE A 150 0.63 10.06 -8.20
N LEU A 151 -0.42 10.44 -7.46
CA LEU A 151 -0.69 9.93 -6.11
C LEU A 151 -0.83 8.40 -6.13
N GLY A 152 -1.61 7.86 -7.08
CA GLY A 152 -1.81 6.42 -7.24
C GLY A 152 -0.52 5.67 -7.54
N LEU A 153 0.34 6.19 -8.40
CA LEU A 153 1.67 5.63 -8.66
C LEU A 153 2.54 5.64 -7.42
N GLY A 154 2.57 6.76 -6.68
CA GLY A 154 3.33 6.88 -5.44
C GLY A 154 2.90 5.88 -4.38
N VAL A 155 1.59 5.75 -4.16
CA VAL A 155 1.03 4.77 -3.20
C VAL A 155 1.31 3.33 -3.64
N THR A 156 1.24 3.04 -4.94
CA THR A 156 1.58 1.71 -5.47
C THR A 156 3.04 1.34 -5.20
N CYS A 157 3.98 2.28 -5.36
CA CYS A 157 5.39 2.06 -5.03
C CYS A 157 5.57 1.72 -3.54
N VAL A 158 4.89 2.45 -2.65
CA VAL A 158 4.92 2.22 -1.20
C VAL A 158 4.32 0.84 -0.85
N PHE A 159 3.20 0.46 -1.45
CA PHE A 159 2.58 -0.85 -1.21
C PHE A 159 3.44 -2.01 -1.71
N ARG A 160 4.13 -1.86 -2.85
CA ARG A 160 5.10 -2.86 -3.33
C ARG A 160 6.28 -3.06 -2.38
N ALA A 161 6.69 -2.02 -1.67
CA ALA A 161 7.69 -2.09 -0.61
C ALA A 161 7.17 -2.70 0.70
N GLN A 162 5.93 -3.17 0.72
CA GLN A 162 5.24 -3.67 1.92
C GLN A 162 5.17 -2.63 3.05
N SER A 163 5.01 -1.37 2.66
CA SER A 163 4.83 -0.23 3.55
C SER A 163 3.46 0.41 3.36
N THR A 164 3.13 1.37 4.18
CA THR A 164 1.93 2.20 4.04
C THR A 164 2.25 3.65 4.41
N SER A 165 1.41 4.59 3.98
CA SER A 165 1.52 6.00 4.36
C SER A 165 1.06 6.28 5.80
N ALA A 166 0.66 5.25 6.55
CA ALA A 166 0.12 5.31 7.93
C ALA A 166 -1.09 6.23 8.11
N GLY A 167 -1.80 6.56 7.04
CA GLY A 167 -2.96 7.44 7.05
C GLY A 167 -4.23 6.79 7.62
N THR A 168 -5.37 7.26 7.15
CA THR A 168 -6.70 6.74 7.50
C THR A 168 -6.90 5.27 7.17
N ASP A 169 -6.08 4.67 6.28
CA ASP A 169 -6.04 3.24 6.00
C ASP A 169 -5.85 2.40 7.27
N VAL A 170 -5.01 2.89 8.17
CA VAL A 170 -4.74 2.26 9.47
C VAL A 170 -5.98 2.32 10.34
N LEU A 171 -6.62 3.48 10.41
CA LEU A 171 -7.86 3.68 11.16
C LEU A 171 -8.97 2.76 10.63
N ALA A 172 -9.12 2.70 9.30
CA ALA A 172 -10.08 1.82 8.65
C ALA A 172 -9.85 0.34 9.01
N ARG A 173 -8.59 -0.12 9.03
CA ARG A 173 -8.24 -1.50 9.43
C ARG A 173 -8.56 -1.75 10.90
N VAL A 174 -8.24 -0.82 11.79
CA VAL A 174 -8.54 -0.96 13.23
C VAL A 174 -10.05 -1.01 13.49
N ILE A 175 -10.83 -0.18 12.79
CA ILE A 175 -12.30 -0.20 12.90
C ILE A 175 -12.86 -1.52 12.33
N ALA A 176 -12.36 -1.96 11.17
CA ALA A 176 -12.78 -3.21 10.54
C ALA A 176 -12.50 -4.45 11.38
N LEU A 177 -11.45 -4.46 12.22
CA LEU A 177 -11.19 -5.55 13.17
C LEU A 177 -12.27 -5.71 14.24
N ASN A 178 -12.92 -4.62 14.61
CA ASN A 178 -13.96 -4.61 15.65
C ASN A 178 -15.38 -4.63 15.04
N SER A 179 -15.50 -4.59 13.73
CA SER A 179 -16.77 -4.60 12.99
C SER A 179 -16.72 -5.66 11.89
N ASN A 180 -17.87 -6.22 11.53
CA ASN A 180 -17.98 -7.19 10.42
C ASN A 180 -17.93 -6.50 9.03
N LEU A 181 -17.42 -5.28 8.95
CA LEU A 181 -17.37 -4.48 7.73
C LEU A 181 -16.05 -4.69 6.98
N LYS A 182 -16.10 -4.62 5.66
CA LYS A 182 -14.89 -4.70 4.83
C LYS A 182 -14.03 -3.44 5.01
N VAL A 183 -12.71 -3.61 5.08
CA VAL A 183 -11.74 -2.51 5.22
C VAL A 183 -11.93 -1.47 4.12
N SER A 184 -12.15 -1.90 2.86
CA SER A 184 -12.38 -0.98 1.74
C SER A 184 -13.58 -0.06 1.94
N ASN A 185 -14.68 -0.57 2.52
CA ASN A 185 -15.84 0.26 2.80
C ASN A 185 -15.54 1.31 3.88
N MET A 186 -14.73 0.94 4.88
CA MET A 186 -14.31 1.88 5.93
C MET A 186 -13.42 2.99 5.40
N ILE A 187 -12.50 2.67 4.48
CA ILE A 187 -11.67 3.67 3.81
C ILE A 187 -12.55 4.68 3.07
N ILE A 188 -13.50 4.20 2.26
CA ILE A 188 -14.42 5.06 1.51
C ILE A 188 -15.22 5.97 2.44
N VAL A 189 -15.75 5.44 3.55
CA VAL A 189 -16.52 6.23 4.53
C VAL A 189 -15.66 7.31 5.17
N ILE A 190 -14.45 6.95 5.61
CA ILE A 190 -13.55 7.91 6.27
C ILE A 190 -13.11 8.99 5.27
N ASP A 191 -12.69 8.61 4.07
CA ASP A 191 -12.24 9.56 3.05
C ASP A 191 -13.38 10.47 2.59
N SER A 192 -14.60 9.93 2.40
CA SER A 192 -15.78 10.75 2.11
C SER A 192 -16.12 11.73 3.24
N THR A 193 -15.92 11.34 4.50
CA THR A 193 -16.10 12.23 5.64
C THR A 193 -15.11 13.38 5.61
N VAL A 194 -13.84 13.12 5.28
CA VAL A 194 -12.81 14.15 5.14
C VAL A 194 -13.12 15.09 3.96
N VAL A 195 -13.60 14.58 2.84
CA VAL A 195 -14.06 15.39 1.70
C VAL A 195 -15.23 16.30 2.10
N MET A 196 -16.19 15.78 2.86
CA MET A 196 -17.31 16.57 3.36
C MET A 196 -16.88 17.65 4.39
N LEU A 197 -15.85 17.39 5.20
CA LEU A 197 -15.24 18.44 6.02
C LEU A 197 -14.65 19.55 5.14
N GLY A 198 -14.02 19.21 4.02
CA GLY A 198 -13.56 20.18 3.03
C GLY A 198 -14.70 21.07 2.50
N LEU A 199 -15.86 20.46 2.16
CA LEU A 199 -17.05 21.22 1.74
C LEU A 199 -17.51 22.21 2.81
N LEU A 200 -17.59 21.78 4.06
CA LEU A 200 -18.03 22.66 5.17
C LEU A 200 -17.09 23.83 5.38
N VAL A 201 -15.79 23.64 5.19
CA VAL A 201 -14.77 24.68 5.38
C VAL A 201 -14.72 25.65 4.20
N PHE A 202 -14.66 25.11 2.98
CA PHE A 202 -14.49 25.95 1.79
C PHE A 202 -15.81 26.50 1.23
N GLN A 203 -16.95 25.94 1.64
CA GLN A 203 -18.31 26.33 1.19
C GLN A 203 -18.47 26.35 -0.34
N ASP A 204 -17.69 25.54 -1.04
CA ASP A 204 -17.68 25.42 -2.49
C ASP A 204 -17.98 23.96 -2.91
N TRP A 205 -19.05 23.76 -3.67
CA TRP A 205 -19.45 22.46 -4.18
C TRP A 205 -18.47 21.85 -5.21
N ALA A 206 -17.63 22.69 -5.81
CA ALA A 206 -16.60 22.18 -6.72
C ALA A 206 -15.56 21.32 -5.97
N VAL A 207 -15.24 21.67 -4.73
CA VAL A 207 -14.26 20.95 -3.89
C VAL A 207 -14.57 19.45 -3.75
N PRO A 208 -15.75 19.02 -3.27
CA PRO A 208 -16.05 17.60 -3.15
C PRO A 208 -16.13 16.89 -4.49
N LEU A 209 -16.63 17.54 -5.54
CA LEU A 209 -16.73 16.93 -6.87
C LEU A 209 -15.35 16.62 -7.45
N TYR A 210 -14.43 17.57 -7.40
CA TYR A 210 -13.05 17.37 -7.83
C TYR A 210 -12.31 16.39 -6.92
N SER A 211 -12.56 16.43 -5.62
CA SER A 211 -11.95 15.50 -4.67
C SER A 211 -12.36 14.06 -4.92
N TRP A 212 -13.65 13.79 -5.13
CA TRP A 212 -14.12 12.45 -5.48
C TRP A 212 -13.60 11.98 -6.83
N PHE A 213 -13.48 12.86 -7.81
CA PHE A 213 -12.87 12.53 -9.08
C PHE A 213 -11.37 12.17 -8.92
N ALA A 214 -10.62 12.96 -8.14
CA ALA A 214 -9.22 12.64 -7.85
C ALA A 214 -9.07 11.30 -7.11
N ILE A 215 -9.93 11.01 -6.12
CA ILE A 215 -9.97 9.72 -5.42
C ILE A 215 -10.29 8.57 -6.38
N PHE A 216 -11.22 8.76 -7.31
CA PHE A 216 -11.54 7.76 -8.32
C PHE A 216 -10.34 7.45 -9.23
N VAL A 217 -9.69 8.49 -9.77
CA VAL A 217 -8.49 8.32 -10.60
C VAL A 217 -7.37 7.65 -9.82
N PHE A 218 -7.09 8.11 -8.61
CA PHE A 218 -6.15 7.51 -7.68
C PHE A 218 -6.43 6.02 -7.47
N GLY A 219 -7.66 5.66 -7.13
CA GLY A 219 -8.07 4.28 -6.91
C GLY A 219 -7.88 3.40 -8.14
N LYS A 220 -8.21 3.91 -9.34
CA LYS A 220 -8.03 3.19 -10.60
C LYS A 220 -6.57 2.95 -10.96
N VAL A 221 -5.70 3.92 -10.71
CA VAL A 221 -4.25 3.76 -10.91
C VAL A 221 -3.69 2.73 -9.93
N VAL A 222 -4.06 2.80 -8.66
CA VAL A 222 -3.63 1.80 -7.67
C VAL A 222 -4.10 0.40 -8.08
N GLU A 223 -5.37 0.22 -8.48
CA GLU A 223 -5.92 -1.05 -8.94
C GLU A 223 -5.14 -1.62 -10.14
N MET A 224 -4.82 -0.77 -11.11
CA MET A 224 -4.10 -1.17 -12.32
C MET A 224 -2.67 -1.66 -12.04
N PHE A 225 -1.99 -1.03 -11.08
CA PHE A 225 -0.59 -1.36 -10.75
C PHE A 225 -0.44 -2.25 -9.52
N GLN A 226 -1.49 -2.45 -8.74
CA GLN A 226 -1.49 -3.38 -7.63
C GLN A 226 -1.49 -4.81 -8.19
N THR A 227 -0.44 -5.55 -7.93
CA THR A 227 -0.36 -6.96 -8.32
C THR A 227 -1.46 -7.69 -7.53
N GLU A 228 -2.39 -8.31 -8.22
CA GLU A 228 -3.37 -9.21 -7.59
C GLU A 228 -2.62 -10.22 -6.72
N ASN A 229 -3.24 -10.62 -5.63
CA ASN A 229 -2.66 -11.60 -4.71
C ASN A 229 -2.33 -12.88 -5.51
N PRO A 230 -1.05 -13.23 -5.71
CA PRO A 230 -0.68 -14.33 -6.63
C PRO A 230 -1.12 -15.70 -6.12
N ASN A 231 -1.70 -15.74 -4.94
CA ASN A 231 -2.14 -16.98 -4.31
C ASN A 231 -3.57 -17.29 -4.73
N ARG A 232 -3.72 -18.24 -5.62
CA ARG A 232 -5.03 -18.77 -6.02
C ARG A 232 -5.25 -20.16 -5.44
N ALA A 233 -6.45 -20.41 -4.97
CA ALA A 233 -6.90 -21.75 -4.63
C ALA A 233 -7.26 -22.47 -5.93
N VAL A 234 -6.64 -23.62 -6.17
CA VAL A 234 -6.89 -24.43 -7.36
C VAL A 234 -7.54 -25.74 -6.91
N PHE A 235 -8.70 -26.03 -7.49
CA PHE A 235 -9.38 -27.31 -7.33
C PHE A 235 -9.17 -28.14 -8.60
N ILE A 236 -8.51 -29.28 -8.47
CA ILE A 236 -8.23 -30.18 -9.59
C ILE A 236 -9.14 -31.39 -9.45
N VAL A 237 -10.04 -31.56 -10.41
CA VAL A 237 -10.94 -32.72 -10.51
C VAL A 237 -10.40 -33.59 -11.65
N SER A 238 -9.91 -34.80 -11.33
CA SER A 238 -9.36 -35.73 -12.30
C SER A 238 -9.73 -37.15 -11.92
N GLN A 239 -9.79 -38.04 -12.94
CA GLN A 239 -9.91 -39.48 -12.70
C GLN A 239 -8.55 -40.11 -12.34
N LYS A 240 -7.44 -39.38 -12.59
CA LYS A 240 -6.06 -39.81 -12.35
C LYS A 240 -5.43 -39.01 -11.18
N THR A 241 -6.11 -38.99 -10.04
CA THR A 241 -5.69 -38.17 -8.89
C THR A 241 -4.29 -38.51 -8.38
N GLN A 242 -3.88 -39.79 -8.44
CA GLN A 242 -2.54 -40.23 -8.00
C GLN A 242 -1.42 -39.73 -8.93
N GLU A 243 -1.61 -39.79 -10.25
CA GLU A 243 -0.63 -39.26 -11.21
C GLU A 243 -0.45 -37.75 -11.03
N VAL A 244 -1.57 -37.04 -10.83
CA VAL A 244 -1.56 -35.57 -10.57
C VAL A 244 -0.85 -35.25 -9.25
N LYS A 245 -1.08 -36.02 -8.18
CA LYS A 245 -0.37 -35.90 -6.90
C LYS A 245 1.14 -36.01 -7.08
N GLU A 246 1.61 -37.05 -7.81
CA GLU A 246 3.04 -37.22 -8.04
C GLU A 246 3.68 -36.06 -8.81
N LEU A 247 2.96 -35.45 -9.75
CA LEU A 247 3.41 -34.28 -10.47
C LEU A 247 3.47 -33.04 -9.53
N ILE A 248 2.43 -32.80 -8.72
CA ILE A 248 2.33 -31.64 -7.82
C ILE A 248 3.40 -31.74 -6.73
N VAL A 249 3.53 -32.90 -6.08
CA VAL A 249 4.46 -33.07 -4.97
C VAL A 249 5.88 -33.32 -5.45
N GLY A 250 6.05 -34.22 -6.44
CA GLY A 250 7.37 -34.64 -6.91
C GLY A 250 8.06 -33.63 -7.83
N LYS A 251 7.36 -33.13 -8.86
CA LYS A 251 7.96 -32.17 -9.81
C LYS A 251 7.81 -30.71 -9.43
N MET A 252 6.66 -30.32 -8.85
CA MET A 252 6.40 -28.93 -8.52
C MET A 252 6.77 -28.57 -7.07
N GLY A 253 7.00 -29.54 -6.19
CA GLY A 253 7.33 -29.32 -4.78
C GLY A 253 6.23 -28.60 -4.00
N MET A 254 4.97 -28.69 -4.45
CA MET A 254 3.83 -27.99 -3.87
C MET A 254 3.08 -28.90 -2.90
N ARG A 255 2.45 -28.29 -1.91
CA ARG A 255 1.58 -29.01 -0.95
C ARG A 255 0.13 -28.97 -1.45
N GLY A 256 -0.58 -30.07 -1.29
CA GLY A 256 -2.00 -30.17 -1.60
C GLY A 256 -2.74 -31.03 -0.57
N THR A 257 -4.05 -30.94 -0.57
CA THR A 257 -4.94 -31.69 0.30
C THR A 257 -5.96 -32.44 -0.57
N PHE A 258 -6.22 -33.71 -0.31
CA PHE A 258 -7.33 -34.43 -0.91
C PHE A 258 -8.62 -34.06 -0.19
N LEU A 259 -9.62 -33.65 -0.94
CA LEU A 259 -10.98 -33.47 -0.49
C LEU A 259 -11.82 -34.63 -1.04
N HIS A 260 -12.40 -35.41 -0.16
CA HIS A 260 -13.31 -36.49 -0.55
C HIS A 260 -14.72 -35.90 -0.70
N GLY A 261 -15.32 -36.13 -1.83
CA GLY A 261 -16.68 -35.68 -2.14
C GLY A 261 -17.49 -36.76 -2.83
N ARG A 262 -18.81 -36.61 -2.81
CA ARG A 262 -19.73 -37.51 -3.50
C ARG A 262 -20.38 -36.78 -4.66
N GLY A 263 -20.32 -37.38 -5.84
CA GLY A 263 -20.99 -36.82 -7.04
C GLY A 263 -22.49 -36.74 -6.87
N MET A 264 -23.09 -35.58 -7.11
CA MET A 264 -24.51 -35.34 -6.88
C MET A 264 -25.41 -36.18 -7.81
N TYR A 265 -24.96 -36.42 -9.04
CA TYR A 265 -25.76 -37.14 -10.06
C TYR A 265 -25.63 -38.67 -9.96
N GLU A 266 -24.41 -39.17 -9.90
CA GLU A 266 -24.15 -40.63 -9.88
C GLU A 266 -23.94 -41.23 -8.49
N GLY A 267 -23.83 -40.38 -7.46
CA GLY A 267 -23.57 -40.84 -6.09
C GLY A 267 -22.18 -41.46 -5.86
N LYS A 268 -21.28 -41.43 -6.87
CA LYS A 268 -19.93 -41.99 -6.78
C LYS A 268 -19.01 -41.10 -5.96
N GLU A 269 -18.15 -41.73 -5.17
CA GLU A 269 -17.07 -41.03 -4.48
C GLU A 269 -16.07 -40.45 -5.50
N LYS A 270 -15.67 -39.19 -5.26
CA LYS A 270 -14.66 -38.47 -6.08
C LYS A 270 -13.67 -37.79 -5.17
N GLU A 271 -12.41 -37.87 -5.57
CA GLU A 271 -11.32 -37.13 -4.92
C GLU A 271 -11.03 -35.83 -5.71
N ILE A 272 -10.98 -34.73 -4.98
CA ILE A 272 -10.62 -33.42 -5.53
C ILE A 272 -9.32 -32.99 -4.87
N ILE A 273 -8.31 -32.63 -5.66
CA ILE A 273 -7.07 -32.10 -5.13
C ILE A 273 -7.25 -30.60 -4.92
N PHE A 274 -7.12 -30.15 -3.69
CA PHE A 274 -7.04 -28.74 -3.34
C PHE A 274 -5.58 -28.35 -3.14
N THR A 275 -5.11 -27.36 -3.89
CA THR A 275 -3.76 -26.82 -3.74
C THR A 275 -3.78 -25.30 -3.85
N ARG A 276 -2.82 -24.65 -3.20
CA ARG A 276 -2.60 -23.22 -3.31
C ARG A 276 -1.44 -23.00 -4.29
N SER A 277 -1.71 -22.31 -5.38
CA SER A 277 -0.70 -22.03 -6.39
C SER A 277 -0.47 -20.53 -6.52
N GLU A 278 0.77 -20.14 -6.77
CA GLU A 278 1.11 -18.81 -7.28
C GLU A 278 0.86 -18.79 -8.78
N GLU A 279 0.17 -17.80 -9.29
CA GLU A 279 -0.22 -17.67 -10.71
C GLU A 279 0.97 -17.81 -11.69
N ARG A 280 2.17 -17.41 -11.25
CA ARG A 280 3.42 -17.55 -12.04
C ARG A 280 3.82 -18.99 -12.33
N ARG A 281 3.30 -19.99 -11.61
CA ARG A 281 3.65 -21.39 -11.76
C ARG A 281 2.65 -22.22 -12.55
N VAL A 282 1.46 -21.67 -12.79
CA VAL A 282 0.36 -22.37 -13.49
C VAL A 282 0.58 -22.41 -15.02
N GLY A 283 1.47 -21.59 -15.57
CA GLY A 283 1.76 -21.49 -17.00
C GLY A 283 3.02 -22.21 -17.47
N LYS A 284 3.60 -23.15 -16.67
CA LYS A 284 4.79 -23.95 -17.08
C LYS A 284 4.45 -25.42 -17.16
#